data_ed962d96f70b37f4a5139356d9ad0e7b
#
_entry.id   ed962d96f70b37f4a5139356d9ad0e7b
#
_cell.length_a   1.000
_cell.length_b   1.000
_cell.length_c   1.000
_cell.angle_alpha   90.00
_cell.angle_beta   90.00
_cell.angle_gamma   90.00
#
_symmetry.space_group_name_H-M   'P 1'
#
loop_
_entity.id
_entity.type
_entity.pdbx_description
1 polymer ?
#
loop_
_entity_poly.entity_id
_entity_poly.type
_entity_poly.pdbx_seq_one_letter_code
_entity_poly.pdbx_strand_id
1 'polypeptide(L)'
;MTVLRWRPAVLTDVDALTDLFAACEQKDPVGLDVEPDRVRARLAMPGLDLARDTLVAEDAGRIVAYGETADMGTGPGVLRIRLTNVVDKSARDQATRRLHDWLIERASQLRKERWPDLPAMLGTRCGAGDPERLQLLADADFSVVRWEWTLVRDLNAPVSATAAPGGVELVPFDRRYDEETRLAHNEAYADSPTAMIPDRESWPSHATGLPTFLPDASVLALDSDKPDGNEVVGFLFTLDHVGVDGRPAVLLHCLGTRPSWRRRGLASAMIGNALTACRAAGHHRAELHVGGDNREAVRLYTRLGFAHTGRGHAILTCRPPTDR
;
A
#
# COMPACT_ATOMS: atom_id res chain seq x y z
N MET A 1 26.55 23.63 10.55
CA MET A 1 25.23 22.98 10.34
C MET A 1 24.47 23.86 9.34
N THR A 2 24.10 23.29 8.20
CA THR A 2 23.32 24.02 7.18
C THR A 2 21.90 24.21 7.72
N VAL A 3 21.34 25.43 7.56
CA VAL A 3 19.95 25.70 7.97
C VAL A 3 19.04 25.19 6.87
N LEU A 4 18.17 24.22 7.18
CA LEU A 4 17.17 23.69 6.25
C LEU A 4 16.18 24.79 5.86
N ARG A 5 15.93 24.93 4.57
CA ARG A 5 14.88 25.80 4.02
C ARG A 5 13.58 25.02 3.90
N TRP A 6 12.51 25.54 4.45
CA TRP A 6 11.20 24.89 4.44
C TRP A 6 10.22 25.64 3.53
N ARG A 7 9.48 24.89 2.71
CA ARG A 7 8.43 25.41 1.84
C ARG A 7 7.38 24.33 1.51
N PRO A 8 6.19 24.70 1.03
CA PRO A 8 5.29 23.73 0.39
C PRO A 8 5.93 23.03 -0.81
N ALA A 9 5.44 21.82 -1.12
CA ALA A 9 5.79 21.15 -2.36
C ALA A 9 5.07 21.81 -3.55
N VAL A 10 5.67 21.67 -4.73
CA VAL A 10 5.09 22.10 -6.01
C VAL A 10 5.19 20.97 -7.02
N LEU A 11 4.39 21.01 -8.10
CA LEU A 11 4.37 19.93 -9.10
C LEU A 11 5.72 19.74 -9.82
N THR A 12 6.57 20.75 -9.84
CA THR A 12 7.92 20.64 -10.41
C THR A 12 8.91 19.90 -9.50
N ASP A 13 8.51 19.54 -8.27
CA ASP A 13 9.35 18.77 -7.36
C ASP A 13 9.26 17.24 -7.60
N VAL A 14 8.45 16.79 -8.56
CA VAL A 14 8.21 15.35 -8.80
C VAL A 14 9.50 14.56 -8.87
N ASP A 15 10.46 14.97 -9.69
CA ASP A 15 11.70 14.21 -9.88
C ASP A 15 12.53 14.17 -8.59
N ALA A 16 12.68 15.32 -7.91
CA ALA A 16 13.43 15.39 -6.65
C ALA A 16 12.75 14.60 -5.51
N LEU A 17 11.43 14.57 -5.48
CA LEU A 17 10.67 13.76 -4.52
C LEU A 17 10.76 12.26 -4.86
N THR A 18 10.75 11.92 -6.14
CA THR A 18 10.96 10.53 -6.58
C THR A 18 12.32 10.02 -6.11
N ASP A 19 13.38 10.80 -6.29
CA ASP A 19 14.73 10.46 -5.83
C ASP A 19 14.79 10.30 -4.30
N LEU A 20 14.16 11.21 -3.55
CA LEU A 20 14.07 11.12 -2.09
C LEU A 20 13.33 9.85 -1.66
N PHE A 21 12.17 9.57 -2.26
CA PHE A 21 11.35 8.42 -1.92
C PHE A 21 12.08 7.11 -2.23
N ALA A 22 12.69 7.00 -3.41
CA ALA A 22 13.47 5.84 -3.80
C ALA A 22 14.65 5.58 -2.83
N ALA A 23 15.38 6.63 -2.46
CA ALA A 23 16.50 6.52 -1.52
C ALA A 23 16.05 6.09 -0.11
N CYS A 24 14.88 6.55 0.35
CA CYS A 24 14.32 6.15 1.64
C CYS A 24 13.74 4.74 1.60
N GLU A 25 12.98 4.42 0.56
CA GLU A 25 12.34 3.11 0.38
C GLU A 25 13.37 1.98 0.26
N GLN A 26 14.49 2.23 -0.43
CA GLN A 26 15.59 1.27 -0.53
C GLN A 26 16.20 0.92 0.85
N LYS A 27 16.22 1.87 1.77
CA LYS A 27 16.81 1.68 3.13
C LYS A 27 15.83 1.08 4.11
N ASP A 28 14.62 1.61 4.12
CA ASP A 28 13.58 1.28 5.09
C ASP A 28 12.18 1.37 4.44
N PRO A 29 11.73 0.28 3.81
CA PRO A 29 10.52 0.28 2.98
C PRO A 29 9.27 0.51 3.83
N VAL A 30 8.48 1.49 3.43
CA VAL A 30 7.16 1.81 4.00
C VAL A 30 6.05 1.84 2.94
N GLY A 31 6.36 1.44 1.71
CA GLY A 31 5.43 1.42 0.58
C GLY A 31 5.21 2.80 -0.02
N LEU A 32 6.28 3.58 -0.21
CA LEU A 32 6.24 4.83 -0.95
C LEU A 32 6.17 4.58 -2.46
N ASP A 33 5.50 5.49 -3.16
CA ASP A 33 5.55 5.51 -4.62
C ASP A 33 6.91 6.04 -5.08
N VAL A 34 7.65 5.21 -5.84
CA VAL A 34 9.00 5.54 -6.32
C VAL A 34 9.07 5.76 -7.84
N GLU A 35 7.90 5.79 -8.50
CA GLU A 35 7.76 6.06 -9.92
C GLU A 35 7.31 7.53 -10.13
N PRO A 36 7.93 8.30 -11.05
CA PRO A 36 7.60 9.71 -11.26
C PRO A 36 6.11 9.97 -11.52
N ASP A 37 5.46 9.14 -12.33
CA ASP A 37 4.05 9.29 -12.64
C ASP A 37 3.16 9.04 -11.42
N ARG A 38 3.53 8.13 -10.53
CA ARG A 38 2.82 7.88 -9.27
C ARG A 38 3.02 9.01 -8.27
N VAL A 39 4.25 9.53 -8.18
CA VAL A 39 4.54 10.72 -7.36
C VAL A 39 3.74 11.91 -7.89
N ARG A 40 3.67 12.10 -9.20
CA ARG A 40 2.86 13.15 -9.83
C ARG A 40 1.37 12.98 -9.52
N ALA A 41 0.84 11.77 -9.67
CA ALA A 41 -0.56 11.45 -9.35
C ALA A 41 -0.87 11.70 -7.87
N ARG A 42 0.07 11.38 -6.98
CA ARG A 42 -0.03 11.67 -5.55
C ARG A 42 -0.14 13.17 -5.28
N LEU A 43 0.73 13.99 -5.86
CA LEU A 43 0.71 15.45 -5.70
C LEU A 43 -0.52 16.09 -6.34
N ALA A 44 -1.12 15.46 -7.34
CA ALA A 44 -2.34 15.90 -8.03
C ALA A 44 -3.62 15.26 -7.46
N MET A 45 -3.52 14.59 -6.31
CA MET A 45 -4.68 13.89 -5.70
C MET A 45 -5.82 14.88 -5.40
N PRO A 46 -7.07 14.57 -5.79
CA PRO A 46 -8.22 15.40 -5.47
C PRO A 46 -8.31 15.69 -3.97
N GLY A 47 -8.52 16.94 -3.62
CA GLY A 47 -8.63 17.38 -2.23
C GLY A 47 -7.30 17.65 -1.50
N LEU A 48 -6.14 17.39 -2.11
CA LEU A 48 -4.85 17.79 -1.57
C LEU A 48 -4.51 19.21 -2.03
N ASP A 49 -4.32 20.14 -1.08
CA ASP A 49 -3.82 21.49 -1.34
C ASP A 49 -2.31 21.51 -1.07
N LEU A 50 -1.49 21.51 -2.12
CA LEU A 50 -0.04 21.45 -1.98
C LEU A 50 0.52 22.58 -1.11
N ALA A 51 -0.07 23.78 -1.20
CA ALA A 51 0.41 24.93 -0.45
C ALA A 51 0.17 24.81 1.06
N ARG A 52 -0.82 24.03 1.47
CA ARG A 52 -1.24 23.90 2.86
C ARG A 52 -0.99 22.51 3.45
N ASP A 53 -1.10 21.46 2.62
CA ASP A 53 -1.12 20.08 3.06
C ASP A 53 0.24 19.38 2.85
N THR A 54 1.23 20.09 2.29
CA THR A 54 2.58 19.55 2.08
C THR A 54 3.65 20.47 2.65
N LEU A 55 4.79 19.86 3.01
CA LEU A 55 5.97 20.57 3.49
C LEU A 55 7.23 19.83 3.02
N VAL A 56 8.16 20.53 2.38
CA VAL A 56 9.49 20.01 2.04
C VAL A 56 10.57 20.77 2.79
N ALA A 57 11.66 20.07 3.09
CA ALA A 57 12.90 20.68 3.56
C ALA A 57 13.99 20.55 2.50
N GLU A 58 14.69 21.63 2.23
CA GLU A 58 15.82 21.70 1.31
C GLU A 58 17.13 21.92 2.04
N ASP A 59 18.16 21.18 1.65
CA ASP A 59 19.55 21.38 2.00
C ASP A 59 20.37 21.60 0.72
N ALA A 60 21.01 22.76 0.59
CA ALA A 60 21.79 23.14 -0.58
C ALA A 60 21.08 22.87 -1.94
N GLY A 61 19.77 23.14 -2.01
CA GLY A 61 18.97 22.96 -3.23
C GLY A 61 18.47 21.53 -3.47
N ARG A 62 18.78 20.57 -2.61
CA ARG A 62 18.26 19.20 -2.66
C ARG A 62 17.13 19.01 -1.65
N ILE A 63 16.02 18.42 -2.05
CA ILE A 63 14.95 18.04 -1.12
C ILE A 63 15.43 16.88 -0.26
N VAL A 64 15.42 17.07 1.06
CA VAL A 64 15.89 16.09 2.06
C VAL A 64 14.79 15.63 3.02
N ALA A 65 13.63 16.27 2.99
CA ALA A 65 12.47 15.82 3.75
C ALA A 65 11.17 16.21 3.05
N TYR A 66 10.14 15.40 3.23
CA TYR A 66 8.79 15.60 2.73
C TYR A 66 7.74 15.18 3.76
N GLY A 67 6.78 16.06 3.99
CA GLY A 67 5.58 15.79 4.77
C GLY A 67 4.31 16.03 3.97
N GLU A 68 3.30 15.20 4.19
CA GLU A 68 1.98 15.31 3.58
C GLU A 68 0.90 14.93 4.56
N THR A 69 -0.12 15.75 4.66
CA THR A 69 -1.35 15.46 5.39
C THR A 69 -2.50 15.34 4.41
N ALA A 70 -3.06 14.14 4.26
CA ALA A 70 -4.10 13.86 3.27
C ALA A 70 -5.40 13.39 3.92
N ASP A 71 -6.52 14.01 3.52
CA ASP A 71 -7.88 13.56 3.84
C ASP A 71 -8.18 12.27 3.05
N MET A 72 -8.42 11.17 3.75
CA MET A 72 -8.72 9.85 3.18
C MET A 72 -10.22 9.54 3.25
N GLY A 73 -11.04 10.56 3.49
CA GLY A 73 -12.47 10.43 3.62
C GLY A 73 -12.93 9.96 5.00
N THR A 74 -14.24 9.84 5.14
CA THR A 74 -14.89 9.43 6.39
C THR A 74 -15.21 7.94 6.39
N GLY A 75 -14.92 7.29 7.52
CA GLY A 75 -15.42 5.94 7.85
C GLY A 75 -16.58 6.02 8.84
N PRO A 76 -17.03 4.90 9.44
CA PRO A 76 -18.10 4.92 10.44
C PRO A 76 -17.77 5.84 11.62
N GLY A 77 -18.28 7.10 11.56
CA GLY A 77 -18.15 8.08 12.64
C GLY A 77 -16.76 8.68 12.85
N VAL A 78 -15.83 8.56 11.91
CA VAL A 78 -14.46 9.06 12.05
C VAL A 78 -13.88 9.54 10.71
N LEU A 79 -13.20 10.70 10.74
CA LEU A 79 -12.37 11.17 9.63
C LEU A 79 -11.03 10.41 9.64
N ARG A 80 -10.61 9.90 8.52
CA ARG A 80 -9.28 9.28 8.35
C ARG A 80 -8.31 10.26 7.72
N ILE A 81 -7.20 10.54 8.37
CA ILE A 81 -6.15 11.42 7.87
C ILE A 81 -4.85 10.63 7.75
N ARG A 82 -4.28 10.58 6.57
CA ARG A 82 -2.96 9.97 6.34
C ARG A 82 -1.87 11.01 6.55
N LEU A 83 -0.86 10.63 7.34
CA LEU A 83 0.36 11.39 7.52
C LEU A 83 1.51 10.67 6.81
N THR A 84 2.09 11.32 5.81
CA THR A 84 3.31 10.85 5.17
C THR A 84 4.48 11.68 5.69
N ASN A 85 5.52 10.98 6.13
CA ASN A 85 6.74 11.58 6.65
C ASN A 85 7.93 10.84 6.05
N VAL A 86 8.69 11.50 5.21
CA VAL A 86 9.88 10.96 4.55
C VAL A 86 11.06 11.88 4.86
N VAL A 87 12.14 11.34 5.42
CA VAL A 87 13.32 12.12 5.79
C VAL A 87 14.58 11.35 5.38
N ASP A 88 15.42 12.00 4.57
CA ASP A 88 16.76 11.48 4.25
C ASP A 88 17.59 11.34 5.52
N LYS A 89 18.41 10.27 5.60
CA LYS A 89 19.26 10.02 6.78
C LYS A 89 20.16 11.20 7.14
N SER A 90 20.64 11.96 6.15
CA SER A 90 21.52 13.11 6.37
C SER A 90 20.84 14.29 7.08
N ALA A 91 19.51 14.38 7.01
CA ALA A 91 18.72 15.45 7.62
C ALA A 91 17.93 15.00 8.85
N ARG A 92 18.05 13.72 9.27
CA ARG A 92 17.17 13.10 10.26
C ARG A 92 17.07 13.91 11.55
N ASP A 93 18.20 14.24 12.17
CA ASP A 93 18.25 14.97 13.44
C ASP A 93 17.62 16.38 13.38
N GLN A 94 17.66 17.01 12.19
CA GLN A 94 17.18 18.39 12.00
C GLN A 94 15.71 18.45 11.54
N ALA A 95 15.26 17.42 10.79
CA ALA A 95 13.98 17.48 10.09
C ALA A 95 12.87 16.65 10.78
N THR A 96 13.20 15.51 11.40
CA THR A 96 12.18 14.52 11.81
C THR A 96 11.17 15.10 12.80
N ARG A 97 11.63 15.72 13.88
CA ARG A 97 10.72 16.28 14.92
C ARG A 97 9.89 17.43 14.37
N ARG A 98 10.53 18.39 13.68
CA ARG A 98 9.82 19.54 13.12
C ARG A 98 8.75 19.12 12.11
N LEU A 99 9.08 18.14 11.26
CA LEU A 99 8.13 17.63 10.28
C LEU A 99 6.97 16.89 10.95
N HIS A 100 7.27 16.11 12.00
CA HIS A 100 6.26 15.42 12.79
C HIS A 100 5.29 16.42 13.43
N ASP A 101 5.79 17.43 14.13
CA ASP A 101 4.98 18.44 14.82
C ASP A 101 4.08 19.18 13.82
N TRP A 102 4.64 19.56 12.66
CA TRP A 102 3.88 20.21 11.59
C TRP A 102 2.76 19.31 11.04
N LEU A 103 3.01 18.01 10.84
CA LEU A 103 2.00 17.06 10.36
C LEU A 103 0.82 16.93 11.32
N ILE A 104 1.09 16.86 12.62
CA ILE A 104 0.04 16.79 13.66
C ILE A 104 -0.78 18.06 13.71
N GLU A 105 -0.11 19.23 13.68
CA GLU A 105 -0.79 20.51 13.66
C GLU A 105 -1.66 20.67 12.41
N ARG A 106 -1.12 20.33 11.21
CA ARG A 106 -1.87 20.43 9.97
C ARG A 106 -3.07 19.46 9.94
N ALA A 107 -2.94 18.27 10.46
CA ALA A 107 -4.05 17.33 10.58
C ALA A 107 -5.19 17.87 11.45
N SER A 108 -4.85 18.53 12.57
CA SER A 108 -5.83 19.19 13.42
C SER A 108 -6.56 20.32 12.69
N GLN A 109 -5.82 21.16 11.95
CA GLN A 109 -6.40 22.24 11.16
C GLN A 109 -7.33 21.69 10.06
N LEU A 110 -6.87 20.67 9.30
CA LEU A 110 -7.64 20.05 8.23
C LEU A 110 -8.97 19.47 8.75
N ARG A 111 -8.95 18.80 9.91
CA ARG A 111 -10.17 18.31 10.57
C ARG A 111 -11.13 19.45 10.88
N LYS A 112 -10.64 20.52 11.54
CA LYS A 112 -11.47 21.68 11.92
C LYS A 112 -12.08 22.39 10.71
N GLU A 113 -11.34 22.46 9.61
CA GLU A 113 -11.76 23.15 8.37
C GLU A 113 -12.82 22.37 7.59
N ARG A 114 -12.67 21.04 7.50
CA ARG A 114 -13.53 20.22 6.63
C ARG A 114 -14.57 19.40 7.37
N TRP A 115 -14.24 18.93 8.58
CA TRP A 115 -15.05 17.97 9.34
C TRP A 115 -15.08 18.31 10.83
N PRO A 116 -15.54 19.51 11.22
CA PRO A 116 -15.45 19.99 12.62
C PRO A 116 -16.14 19.06 13.64
N ASP A 117 -17.21 18.40 13.23
CA ASP A 117 -18.03 17.55 14.10
C ASP A 117 -17.55 16.09 14.18
N LEU A 118 -16.54 15.70 13.39
CA LEU A 118 -16.04 14.34 13.39
C LEU A 118 -14.73 14.22 14.16
N PRO A 119 -14.55 13.19 15.00
CA PRO A 119 -13.24 12.84 15.50
C PRO A 119 -12.32 12.38 14.35
N ALA A 120 -11.03 12.67 14.45
CA ALA A 120 -10.06 12.21 13.48
C ALA A 120 -9.34 10.94 13.96
N MET A 121 -8.96 10.10 13.02
CA MET A 121 -7.99 9.04 13.19
C MET A 121 -6.81 9.31 12.26
N LEU A 122 -5.66 9.59 12.86
CA LEU A 122 -4.42 9.80 12.12
C LEU A 122 -3.77 8.46 11.85
N GLY A 123 -3.32 8.24 10.62
CA GLY A 123 -2.62 7.02 10.20
C GLY A 123 -1.26 7.36 9.59
N THR A 124 -0.23 6.61 9.97
CA THR A 124 1.11 6.72 9.37
C THR A 124 1.77 5.36 9.25
N ARG A 125 2.87 5.29 8.51
CA ARG A 125 3.72 4.10 8.42
C ARG A 125 5.11 4.44 8.93
N CYS A 126 5.77 3.44 9.54
CA CYS A 126 7.14 3.55 10.00
C CYS A 126 7.86 2.24 9.72
N GLY A 127 9.00 2.28 9.08
CA GLY A 127 9.78 1.09 8.78
C GLY A 127 10.35 0.43 10.03
N ALA A 128 10.59 -0.87 9.94
CA ALA A 128 11.16 -1.67 11.03
C ALA A 128 12.61 -1.25 11.36
N GLY A 129 13.29 -0.62 10.40
CA GLY A 129 14.67 -0.12 10.56
C GLY A 129 14.77 1.26 11.22
N ASP A 130 13.66 1.88 11.64
CA ASP A 130 13.65 3.22 12.25
C ASP A 130 13.07 3.24 13.68
N PRO A 131 13.79 2.67 14.67
CA PRO A 131 13.32 2.61 16.05
C PRO A 131 13.18 3.99 16.70
N GLU A 132 13.97 4.98 16.29
CA GLU A 132 13.89 6.35 16.82
C GLU A 132 12.56 7.00 16.42
N ARG A 133 12.15 6.83 15.17
CA ARG A 133 10.86 7.32 14.69
C ARG A 133 9.69 6.56 15.31
N LEU A 134 9.83 5.25 15.50
CA LEU A 134 8.81 4.47 16.23
C LEU A 134 8.61 5.00 17.65
N GLN A 135 9.70 5.35 18.35
CA GLN A 135 9.62 5.94 19.69
C GLN A 135 8.96 7.33 19.64
N LEU A 136 9.35 8.19 18.69
CA LEU A 136 8.73 9.51 18.52
C LEU A 136 7.22 9.41 18.28
N LEU A 137 6.79 8.44 17.49
CA LEU A 137 5.37 8.17 17.25
C LEU A 137 4.66 7.66 18.51
N ALA A 138 5.31 6.77 19.26
CA ALA A 138 4.77 6.26 20.53
C ALA A 138 4.61 7.39 21.57
N ASP A 139 5.57 8.30 21.66
CA ASP A 139 5.52 9.49 22.54
C ASP A 139 4.41 10.46 22.14
N ALA A 140 3.93 10.41 20.89
CA ALA A 140 2.79 11.16 20.35
C ALA A 140 1.49 10.35 20.33
N ASP A 141 1.35 9.34 21.18
CA ASP A 141 0.18 8.50 21.36
C ASP A 141 -0.22 7.65 20.12
N PHE A 142 0.72 7.46 19.17
CA PHE A 142 0.48 6.50 18.10
C PHE A 142 0.69 5.07 18.59
N SER A 143 -0.27 4.22 18.27
CA SER A 143 -0.21 2.78 18.57
C SER A 143 -0.04 1.99 17.28
N VAL A 144 0.81 0.96 17.33
CA VAL A 144 0.95 0.02 16.22
C VAL A 144 -0.32 -0.81 16.11
N VAL A 145 -1.00 -0.68 14.99
CA VAL A 145 -2.19 -1.48 14.66
C VAL A 145 -1.78 -2.82 14.07
N ARG A 146 -0.78 -2.80 13.19
CA ARG A 146 -0.31 -3.99 12.48
C ARG A 146 1.12 -3.80 12.01
N TRP A 147 1.88 -4.88 11.95
CA TRP A 147 3.11 -4.99 11.17
C TRP A 147 2.82 -5.60 9.82
N GLU A 148 3.36 -5.03 8.76
CA GLU A 148 3.38 -5.62 7.42
C GLU A 148 4.80 -5.98 7.03
N TRP A 149 4.98 -7.22 6.56
CA TRP A 149 6.27 -7.76 6.18
C TRP A 149 6.33 -8.03 4.69
N THR A 150 7.47 -7.77 4.09
CA THR A 150 7.73 -8.09 2.69
C THR A 150 8.30 -9.49 2.56
N LEU A 151 7.64 -10.32 1.78
CA LEU A 151 8.10 -11.63 1.38
C LEU A 151 8.47 -11.63 -0.09
N VAL A 152 9.51 -12.38 -0.46
CA VAL A 152 10.01 -12.46 -1.83
C VAL A 152 10.10 -13.90 -2.29
N ARG A 153 9.96 -14.10 -3.60
CA ARG A 153 10.14 -15.39 -4.27
C ARG A 153 10.98 -15.22 -5.54
N ASP A 154 11.98 -16.09 -5.72
CA ASP A 154 12.68 -16.26 -6.99
C ASP A 154 11.77 -17.06 -7.96
N LEU A 155 11.43 -16.46 -9.11
CA LEU A 155 10.61 -17.09 -10.14
C LEU A 155 11.40 -18.07 -11.03
N ASN A 156 12.74 -18.10 -10.95
CA ASN A 156 13.54 -19.14 -11.59
C ASN A 156 13.39 -20.48 -10.88
N ALA A 157 13.03 -20.48 -9.59
CA ALA A 157 12.71 -21.68 -8.86
C ALA A 157 11.39 -22.31 -9.37
N PRO A 158 11.27 -23.65 -9.36
CA PRO A 158 10.04 -24.31 -9.79
C PRO A 158 8.80 -23.78 -9.05
N VAL A 159 7.75 -23.49 -9.81
CA VAL A 159 6.44 -23.17 -9.25
C VAL A 159 5.65 -24.47 -9.13
N SER A 160 5.29 -24.85 -7.91
CA SER A 160 4.38 -25.98 -7.71
C SER A 160 2.98 -25.55 -8.13
N ALA A 161 2.54 -26.03 -9.28
CA ALA A 161 1.17 -25.81 -9.74
C ALA A 161 0.20 -26.50 -8.77
N THR A 162 -0.69 -25.72 -8.17
CA THR A 162 -1.82 -26.24 -7.41
C THR A 162 -3.04 -26.20 -8.35
N ALA A 163 -3.69 -27.35 -8.55
CA ALA A 163 -4.91 -27.40 -9.35
C ALA A 163 -6.00 -26.53 -8.69
N ALA A 164 -6.83 -25.91 -9.51
CA ALA A 164 -8.03 -25.25 -9.02
C ALA A 164 -8.97 -26.29 -8.38
N PRO A 165 -9.72 -25.92 -7.32
CA PRO A 165 -10.75 -26.78 -6.79
C PRO A 165 -11.84 -27.05 -7.82
N GLY A 166 -12.54 -28.20 -7.70
CA GLY A 166 -13.66 -28.52 -8.61
C GLY A 166 -14.72 -27.43 -8.62
N GLY A 167 -15.31 -27.18 -9.78
CA GLY A 167 -16.29 -26.11 -9.99
C GLY A 167 -15.69 -24.69 -10.12
N VAL A 168 -14.35 -24.58 -10.28
CA VAL A 168 -13.68 -23.29 -10.46
C VAL A 168 -12.79 -23.29 -11.69
N GLU A 169 -12.95 -22.28 -12.53
CA GLU A 169 -12.06 -21.96 -13.63
C GLU A 169 -11.15 -20.78 -13.26
N LEU A 170 -9.84 -20.93 -13.53
CA LEU A 170 -8.88 -19.81 -13.37
C LEU A 170 -8.61 -19.19 -14.72
N VAL A 171 -8.86 -17.89 -14.83
CA VAL A 171 -8.67 -17.12 -16.06
C VAL A 171 -7.81 -15.86 -15.79
N PRO A 172 -7.08 -15.33 -16.79
CA PRO A 172 -6.48 -14.01 -16.68
C PRO A 172 -7.55 -12.95 -16.43
N PHE A 173 -7.14 -11.83 -15.83
CA PHE A 173 -8.07 -10.71 -15.61
C PHE A 173 -8.60 -10.18 -16.95
N ASP A 174 -9.93 -10.03 -17.02
CA ASP A 174 -10.63 -9.39 -18.15
C ASP A 174 -11.54 -8.29 -17.59
N ARG A 175 -11.52 -7.12 -18.23
CA ARG A 175 -12.30 -5.94 -17.82
C ARG A 175 -13.82 -6.18 -17.78
N ARG A 176 -14.33 -7.16 -18.50
CA ARG A 176 -15.75 -7.54 -18.41
C ARG A 176 -16.16 -7.98 -17.01
N TYR A 177 -15.20 -8.46 -16.19
CA TYR A 177 -15.43 -8.87 -14.81
C TYR A 177 -15.07 -7.80 -13.78
N ASP A 178 -14.74 -6.57 -14.20
CA ASP A 178 -14.17 -5.55 -13.31
C ASP A 178 -15.11 -5.22 -12.14
N GLU A 179 -16.39 -4.98 -12.43
CA GLU A 179 -17.39 -4.72 -11.38
C GLU A 179 -17.64 -5.93 -10.48
N GLU A 180 -17.72 -7.13 -11.05
CA GLU A 180 -17.92 -8.34 -10.27
C GLU A 180 -16.69 -8.62 -9.37
N THR A 181 -15.49 -8.29 -9.86
CA THR A 181 -14.26 -8.39 -9.07
C THR A 181 -14.25 -7.37 -7.92
N ARG A 182 -14.74 -6.15 -8.16
CA ARG A 182 -14.90 -5.14 -7.09
C ARG A 182 -15.85 -5.63 -5.98
N LEU A 183 -16.98 -6.23 -6.36
CA LEU A 183 -17.94 -6.80 -5.41
C LEU A 183 -17.31 -7.97 -4.62
N ALA A 184 -16.60 -8.87 -5.31
CA ALA A 184 -15.87 -9.96 -4.66
C ALA A 184 -14.78 -9.44 -3.71
N HIS A 185 -14.08 -8.35 -4.10
CA HIS A 185 -13.10 -7.68 -3.25
C HIS A 185 -13.76 -7.17 -1.96
N ASN A 186 -14.84 -6.39 -2.09
CA ASN A 186 -15.51 -5.79 -0.95
C ASN A 186 -16.05 -6.84 0.02
N GLU A 187 -16.58 -7.95 -0.50
CA GLU A 187 -17.02 -9.08 0.32
C GLU A 187 -15.85 -9.80 0.99
N ALA A 188 -14.76 -10.04 0.25
CA ALA A 188 -13.58 -10.71 0.79
C ALA A 188 -12.88 -9.92 1.91
N TYR A 189 -13.01 -8.60 1.92
CA TYR A 189 -12.37 -7.72 2.90
C TYR A 189 -13.32 -7.08 3.89
N ALA A 190 -14.63 -7.40 3.86
CA ALA A 190 -15.64 -6.82 4.72
C ALA A 190 -15.30 -6.88 6.22
N ASP A 191 -14.67 -7.98 6.66
CA ASP A 191 -14.29 -8.20 8.06
C ASP A 191 -12.93 -7.57 8.43
N SER A 192 -12.22 -6.95 7.50
CA SER A 192 -10.89 -6.38 7.75
C SER A 192 -11.01 -4.93 8.24
N PRO A 193 -10.57 -4.62 9.46
CA PRO A 193 -10.70 -3.26 10.02
C PRO A 193 -9.81 -2.21 9.32
N THR A 194 -8.83 -2.65 8.54
CA THR A 194 -7.87 -1.78 7.85
C THR A 194 -8.02 -1.79 6.34
N ALA A 195 -8.87 -2.65 5.77
CA ALA A 195 -9.07 -2.71 4.33
C ALA A 195 -9.86 -1.51 3.82
N MET A 196 -9.52 -1.07 2.62
CA MET A 196 -10.36 -0.15 1.86
C MET A 196 -11.50 -0.94 1.21
N ILE A 197 -12.68 -0.35 1.23
CA ILE A 197 -13.88 -0.88 0.56
C ILE A 197 -14.23 0.10 -0.57
N PRO A 198 -13.59 -0.03 -1.75
CA PRO A 198 -13.75 0.93 -2.82
C PRO A 198 -15.14 0.88 -3.44
N ASP A 199 -15.70 2.05 -3.70
CA ASP A 199 -16.85 2.22 -4.57
C ASP A 199 -16.46 2.14 -6.06
N ARG A 200 -17.40 2.34 -6.97
CA ARG A 200 -17.15 2.29 -8.42
C ARG A 200 -16.18 3.37 -8.90
N GLU A 201 -16.21 4.55 -8.29
CA GLU A 201 -15.40 5.69 -8.70
C GLU A 201 -13.94 5.49 -8.27
N SER A 202 -13.71 5.06 -7.04
CA SER A 202 -12.37 4.83 -6.47
C SER A 202 -11.74 3.50 -6.88
N TRP A 203 -12.53 2.52 -7.34
CA TRP A 203 -12.05 1.17 -7.69
C TRP A 203 -10.88 1.13 -8.69
N PRO A 204 -10.92 1.88 -9.83
CA PRO A 204 -9.80 1.85 -10.76
C PRO A 204 -8.48 2.27 -10.12
N SER A 205 -8.52 3.28 -9.24
CA SER A 205 -7.33 3.77 -8.53
C SER A 205 -6.79 2.77 -7.50
N HIS A 206 -7.63 1.81 -7.08
CA HIS A 206 -7.23 0.78 -6.13
C HIS A 206 -6.34 -0.30 -6.76
N ALA A 207 -6.65 -0.72 -7.99
CA ALA A 207 -5.91 -1.78 -8.67
C ALA A 207 -5.96 -1.69 -10.20
N THR A 208 -7.13 -1.90 -10.81
CA THR A 208 -7.28 -2.21 -12.24
C THR A 208 -7.02 -1.04 -13.19
N GLY A 209 -7.01 0.18 -12.69
CA GLY A 209 -6.65 1.41 -13.40
C GLY A 209 -5.22 1.89 -13.17
N LEU A 210 -4.43 1.18 -12.37
CA LEU A 210 -3.03 1.55 -12.14
C LEU A 210 -2.20 1.33 -13.40
N PRO A 211 -1.28 2.26 -13.76
CA PRO A 211 -0.41 2.09 -14.93
C PRO A 211 0.47 0.82 -14.87
N THR A 212 0.77 0.36 -13.67
CA THR A 212 1.58 -0.83 -13.41
C THR A 212 0.77 -2.13 -13.35
N PHE A 213 -0.55 -2.09 -13.54
CA PHE A 213 -1.41 -3.27 -13.50
C PHE A 213 -1.09 -4.24 -14.65
N LEU A 214 -0.91 -5.52 -14.31
CA LEU A 214 -0.57 -6.59 -15.24
C LEU A 214 -1.77 -7.55 -15.40
N PRO A 215 -2.72 -7.27 -16.31
CA PRO A 215 -3.93 -8.08 -16.46
C PRO A 215 -3.63 -9.54 -16.81
N ASP A 216 -2.67 -9.80 -17.69
CA ASP A 216 -2.32 -11.17 -18.13
C ASP A 216 -1.65 -12.01 -17.01
N ALA A 217 -1.08 -11.35 -15.99
CA ALA A 217 -0.51 -12.00 -14.82
C ALA A 217 -1.42 -11.92 -13.58
N SER A 218 -2.55 -11.24 -13.69
CA SER A 218 -3.61 -11.20 -12.68
C SER A 218 -4.62 -12.32 -12.94
N VAL A 219 -5.15 -12.91 -11.88
CA VAL A 219 -5.96 -14.13 -11.99
C VAL A 219 -7.33 -13.90 -11.38
N LEU A 220 -8.37 -14.30 -12.10
CA LEU A 220 -9.72 -14.45 -11.59
C LEU A 220 -10.06 -15.93 -11.42
N ALA A 221 -10.78 -16.25 -10.37
CA ALA A 221 -11.39 -17.53 -10.14
C ALA A 221 -12.90 -17.39 -10.35
N LEU A 222 -13.43 -18.10 -11.34
CA LEU A 222 -14.83 -18.05 -11.73
C LEU A 222 -15.54 -19.33 -11.26
N ASP A 223 -16.77 -19.19 -10.76
CA ASP A 223 -17.66 -20.34 -10.49
C ASP A 223 -18.16 -20.91 -11.82
N SER A 224 -17.66 -22.08 -12.21
CA SER A 224 -18.05 -22.75 -13.44
C SER A 224 -19.41 -23.47 -13.37
N ASP A 225 -19.99 -23.60 -12.18
CA ASP A 225 -21.31 -24.23 -11.99
C ASP A 225 -22.45 -23.21 -12.20
N LYS A 226 -22.14 -21.91 -12.32
CA LYS A 226 -23.13 -20.88 -12.64
C LYS A 226 -23.42 -20.80 -14.13
N PRO A 227 -24.71 -20.72 -14.53
CA PRO A 227 -25.12 -20.72 -15.95
C PRO A 227 -24.45 -19.61 -16.80
N ASP A 228 -24.18 -18.46 -16.18
CA ASP A 228 -23.62 -17.30 -16.87
C ASP A 228 -22.09 -17.19 -16.72
N GLY A 229 -21.43 -18.09 -15.96
CA GLY A 229 -19.99 -18.14 -15.76
C GLY A 229 -19.36 -16.84 -15.23
N ASN A 230 -20.16 -15.96 -14.66
CA ASN A 230 -19.78 -14.57 -14.37
C ASN A 230 -19.47 -14.30 -12.89
N GLU A 231 -19.71 -15.24 -11.99
CA GLU A 231 -19.44 -15.01 -10.57
C GLU A 231 -17.95 -15.14 -10.27
N VAL A 232 -17.31 -14.02 -9.96
CA VAL A 232 -15.93 -14.00 -9.46
C VAL A 232 -15.93 -14.43 -7.99
N VAL A 233 -15.35 -15.59 -7.71
CA VAL A 233 -15.26 -16.17 -6.36
C VAL A 233 -13.91 -15.94 -5.69
N GLY A 234 -12.91 -15.53 -6.47
CA GLY A 234 -11.60 -15.14 -5.99
C GLY A 234 -10.84 -14.32 -7.04
N PHE A 235 -9.86 -13.58 -6.61
CA PHE A 235 -9.03 -12.75 -7.48
C PHE A 235 -7.62 -12.60 -6.90
N LEU A 236 -6.67 -12.37 -7.79
CA LEU A 236 -5.30 -11.98 -7.47
C LEU A 236 -4.85 -10.93 -8.48
N PHE A 237 -4.48 -9.75 -7.99
CA PHE A 237 -3.92 -8.67 -8.82
C PHE A 237 -2.41 -8.66 -8.74
N THR A 238 -1.79 -8.47 -9.90
CA THR A 238 -0.34 -8.39 -10.05
C THR A 238 0.02 -7.04 -10.67
N LEU A 239 1.02 -6.39 -10.10
CA LEU A 239 1.53 -5.09 -10.56
C LEU A 239 3.00 -5.24 -10.98
N ASP A 240 3.43 -4.49 -12.00
CA ASP A 240 4.85 -4.23 -12.20
C ASP A 240 5.39 -3.38 -11.03
N HIS A 241 6.58 -3.69 -10.56
CA HIS A 241 7.08 -3.17 -9.30
C HIS A 241 8.60 -3.09 -9.26
N VAL A 242 9.11 -2.10 -8.53
CA VAL A 242 10.53 -2.08 -8.14
C VAL A 242 10.62 -2.71 -6.75
N GLY A 243 11.31 -3.84 -6.67
CA GLY A 243 11.43 -4.59 -5.43
C GLY A 243 12.21 -3.86 -4.34
N VAL A 244 12.10 -4.38 -3.11
CA VAL A 244 12.77 -3.81 -1.92
C VAL A 244 14.30 -3.69 -2.03
N ASP A 245 14.92 -4.34 -2.99
CA ASP A 245 16.35 -4.25 -3.30
C ASP A 245 16.64 -3.37 -4.52
N GLY A 246 15.67 -2.64 -5.05
CA GLY A 246 15.79 -1.77 -6.20
C GLY A 246 15.80 -2.49 -7.55
N ARG A 247 15.52 -3.80 -7.61
CA ARG A 247 15.47 -4.59 -8.83
C ARG A 247 14.04 -4.74 -9.35
N PRO A 248 13.85 -4.90 -10.68
CA PRO A 248 12.54 -5.22 -11.23
C PRO A 248 11.94 -6.47 -10.59
N ALA A 249 10.68 -6.38 -10.21
CA ALA A 249 9.89 -7.43 -9.59
C ALA A 249 8.43 -7.33 -10.02
N VAL A 250 7.62 -8.31 -9.68
CA VAL A 250 6.16 -8.19 -9.70
C VAL A 250 5.65 -8.19 -8.26
N LEU A 251 4.68 -7.35 -7.97
CA LEU A 251 4.00 -7.31 -6.69
C LEU A 251 2.68 -8.07 -6.80
N LEU A 252 2.51 -9.12 -6.00
CA LEU A 252 1.20 -9.72 -5.76
C LEU A 252 0.44 -8.80 -4.81
N HIS A 253 -0.26 -7.83 -5.41
CA HIS A 253 -0.78 -6.65 -4.72
C HIS A 253 -2.00 -6.94 -3.85
N CYS A 254 -2.95 -7.69 -4.38
CA CYS A 254 -4.23 -7.93 -3.72
C CYS A 254 -4.74 -9.34 -4.02
N LEU A 255 -4.97 -10.13 -2.99
CA LEU A 255 -5.48 -11.50 -3.08
C LEU A 255 -6.72 -11.63 -2.22
N GLY A 256 -7.85 -11.97 -2.82
CA GLY A 256 -9.10 -12.18 -2.11
C GLY A 256 -9.83 -13.44 -2.53
N THR A 257 -10.62 -13.99 -1.61
CA THR A 257 -11.53 -15.10 -1.85
C THR A 257 -12.83 -14.83 -1.10
N ARG A 258 -13.97 -14.92 -1.77
CA ARG A 258 -15.27 -14.77 -1.11
C ARG A 258 -15.38 -15.71 0.10
N PRO A 259 -15.99 -15.30 1.21
CA PRO A 259 -16.04 -16.11 2.44
C PRO A 259 -16.52 -17.56 2.22
N SER A 260 -17.54 -17.75 1.39
CA SER A 260 -18.11 -19.07 1.08
C SER A 260 -17.15 -20.02 0.31
N TRP A 261 -16.09 -19.45 -0.29
CA TRP A 261 -15.10 -20.17 -1.09
C TRP A 261 -13.74 -20.34 -0.39
N ARG A 262 -13.59 -19.83 0.83
CA ARG A 262 -12.36 -19.97 1.62
C ARG A 262 -12.09 -21.42 1.99
N ARG A 263 -10.81 -21.72 2.28
CA ARG A 263 -10.34 -23.05 2.78
C ARG A 263 -10.45 -24.20 1.77
N ARG A 264 -10.66 -23.88 0.48
CA ARG A 264 -10.73 -24.87 -0.61
C ARG A 264 -9.45 -24.96 -1.46
N GLY A 265 -8.36 -24.27 -1.06
CA GLY A 265 -7.10 -24.25 -1.81
C GLY A 265 -7.03 -23.20 -2.93
N LEU A 266 -8.08 -22.38 -3.09
CA LEU A 266 -8.23 -21.43 -4.19
C LEU A 266 -7.08 -20.40 -4.24
N ALA A 267 -6.69 -19.83 -3.09
CA ALA A 267 -5.58 -18.89 -3.01
C ALA A 267 -4.26 -19.51 -3.50
N SER A 268 -3.96 -20.75 -3.14
CA SER A 268 -2.76 -21.47 -3.63
C SER A 268 -2.78 -21.63 -5.16
N ALA A 269 -3.94 -21.97 -5.71
CA ALA A 269 -4.11 -22.17 -7.15
C ALA A 269 -3.95 -20.85 -7.92
N MET A 270 -4.56 -19.76 -7.46
CA MET A 270 -4.42 -18.42 -8.06
C MET A 270 -2.98 -17.92 -8.01
N ILE A 271 -2.30 -18.06 -6.86
CA ILE A 271 -0.88 -17.65 -6.74
C ILE A 271 -0.01 -18.46 -7.68
N GLY A 272 -0.17 -19.81 -7.72
CA GLY A 272 0.59 -20.66 -8.61
C GLY A 272 0.41 -20.30 -10.10
N ASN A 273 -0.82 -19.97 -10.49
CA ASN A 273 -1.15 -19.52 -11.86
C ASN A 273 -0.48 -18.17 -12.16
N ALA A 274 -0.63 -17.17 -11.28
CA ALA A 274 -0.02 -15.85 -11.45
C ALA A 274 1.51 -15.93 -11.53
N LEU A 275 2.17 -16.69 -10.64
CA LEU A 275 3.62 -16.88 -10.67
C LEU A 275 4.09 -17.53 -11.98
N THR A 276 3.30 -18.47 -12.53
CA THR A 276 3.58 -19.10 -13.81
C THR A 276 3.48 -18.09 -14.96
N ALA A 277 2.42 -17.28 -14.96
CA ALA A 277 2.23 -16.21 -15.95
C ALA A 277 3.35 -15.15 -15.87
N CYS A 278 3.71 -14.69 -14.66
CA CYS A 278 4.81 -13.74 -14.45
C CYS A 278 6.13 -14.29 -14.99
N ARG A 279 6.44 -15.57 -14.71
CA ARG A 279 7.66 -16.21 -15.22
C ARG A 279 7.65 -16.30 -16.75
N ALA A 280 6.51 -16.68 -17.34
CA ALA A 280 6.38 -16.75 -18.80
C ALA A 280 6.54 -15.37 -19.48
N ALA A 281 6.14 -14.30 -18.79
CA ALA A 281 6.35 -12.92 -19.22
C ALA A 281 7.80 -12.41 -19.01
N GLY A 282 8.70 -13.24 -18.46
CA GLY A 282 10.11 -12.89 -18.28
C GLY A 282 10.46 -12.23 -16.95
N HIS A 283 9.53 -12.19 -16.01
CA HIS A 283 9.85 -11.71 -14.66
C HIS A 283 10.64 -12.78 -13.88
N HIS A 284 11.59 -12.33 -13.06
CA HIS A 284 12.47 -13.22 -12.30
C HIS A 284 12.19 -13.20 -10.79
N ARG A 285 11.36 -12.29 -10.32
CA ARG A 285 11.10 -12.09 -8.90
C ARG A 285 9.65 -11.68 -8.66
N ALA A 286 9.06 -12.25 -7.62
CA ALA A 286 7.76 -11.83 -7.08
C ALA A 286 7.92 -11.39 -5.63
N GLU A 287 7.18 -10.35 -5.26
CA GLU A 287 7.07 -9.83 -3.90
C GLU A 287 5.60 -9.77 -3.47
N LEU A 288 5.37 -9.77 -2.18
CA LEU A 288 4.07 -9.48 -1.57
C LEU A 288 4.25 -8.88 -0.18
N HIS A 289 3.22 -8.19 0.28
CA HIS A 289 3.12 -7.70 1.64
C HIS A 289 2.11 -8.51 2.43
N VAL A 290 2.44 -8.83 3.68
CA VAL A 290 1.57 -9.63 4.56
C VAL A 290 1.58 -9.09 5.97
N GLY A 291 0.39 -9.00 6.59
CA GLY A 291 0.27 -8.68 8.02
C GLY A 291 0.93 -9.76 8.89
N GLY A 292 1.76 -9.32 9.84
CA GLY A 292 2.49 -10.24 10.73
C GLY A 292 1.60 -11.09 11.63
N ASP A 293 0.37 -10.64 11.86
CA ASP A 293 -0.69 -11.34 12.59
C ASP A 293 -1.42 -12.40 11.73
N ASN A 294 -1.32 -12.31 10.40
CA ASN A 294 -1.94 -13.26 9.47
C ASN A 294 -1.08 -14.53 9.28
N ARG A 295 -1.00 -15.33 10.35
CA ARG A 295 -0.20 -16.56 10.36
C ARG A 295 -0.60 -17.57 9.29
N GLU A 296 -1.88 -17.61 8.88
CA GLU A 296 -2.34 -18.51 7.82
C GLU A 296 -1.77 -18.10 6.46
N ALA A 297 -1.83 -16.82 6.12
CA ALA A 297 -1.26 -16.28 4.88
C ALA A 297 0.27 -16.47 4.85
N VAL A 298 0.97 -16.16 5.95
CA VAL A 298 2.43 -16.39 6.03
C VAL A 298 2.78 -17.86 5.76
N ARG A 299 2.05 -18.80 6.39
CA ARG A 299 2.26 -20.24 6.13
C ARG A 299 1.96 -20.62 4.68
N LEU A 300 0.93 -20.05 4.07
CA LEU A 300 0.59 -20.27 2.67
C LEU A 300 1.74 -19.81 1.77
N TYR A 301 2.19 -18.57 1.92
CA TYR A 301 3.26 -18.00 1.10
C TYR A 301 4.59 -18.75 1.28
N THR A 302 4.93 -19.13 2.52
CA THR A 302 6.15 -19.93 2.78
C THR A 302 6.08 -21.29 2.06
N ARG A 303 4.94 -21.98 2.09
CA ARG A 303 4.76 -23.24 1.32
C ARG A 303 4.88 -23.04 -0.18
N LEU A 304 4.49 -21.87 -0.68
CA LEU A 304 4.64 -21.50 -2.08
C LEU A 304 6.04 -20.96 -2.40
N GLY A 305 6.99 -21.06 -1.48
CA GLY A 305 8.40 -20.72 -1.69
C GLY A 305 8.74 -19.23 -1.54
N PHE A 306 7.86 -18.43 -0.94
CA PHE A 306 8.21 -17.07 -0.53
C PHE A 306 9.05 -17.12 0.74
N ALA A 307 10.10 -16.28 0.77
CA ALA A 307 10.99 -16.11 1.91
C ALA A 307 10.82 -14.71 2.53
N HIS A 308 10.94 -14.64 3.82
CA HIS A 308 10.88 -13.38 4.56
C HIS A 308 12.15 -12.56 4.33
N THR A 309 12.01 -11.29 3.97
CA THR A 309 13.18 -10.41 3.71
C THR A 309 13.79 -9.82 4.97
N GLY A 310 13.11 -9.89 6.11
CA GLY A 310 13.42 -9.10 7.30
C GLY A 310 13.01 -7.63 7.20
N ARG A 311 12.50 -7.21 6.04
CA ARG A 311 12.01 -5.84 5.81
C ARG A 311 10.50 -5.76 5.98
N GLY A 312 10.04 -4.66 6.52
CA GLY A 312 8.63 -4.41 6.74
C GLY A 312 8.41 -3.08 7.44
N HIS A 313 7.16 -2.77 7.67
CA HIS A 313 6.79 -1.52 8.35
C HIS A 313 5.62 -1.73 9.30
N ALA A 314 5.56 -0.88 10.32
CA ALA A 314 4.41 -0.74 11.17
C ALA A 314 3.38 0.19 10.50
N ILE A 315 2.11 -0.19 10.61
CA ILE A 315 0.97 0.72 10.43
C ILE A 315 0.59 1.20 11.81
N LEU A 316 0.62 2.51 12.01
CA LEU A 316 0.32 3.13 13.28
C LEU A 316 -0.88 4.07 13.13
N THR A 317 -1.68 4.14 14.19
CA THR A 317 -2.78 5.10 14.27
C THR A 317 -2.78 5.81 15.62
N CYS A 318 -3.27 7.05 15.60
CA CYS A 318 -3.54 7.84 16.78
C CYS A 318 -4.95 8.46 16.66
N ARG A 319 -5.65 8.56 17.79
CA ARG A 319 -6.83 9.42 17.92
C ARG A 319 -6.40 10.64 18.71
N PRO A 320 -6.17 11.79 18.05
CA PRO A 320 -5.83 13.00 18.78
C PRO A 320 -6.96 13.33 19.76
N PRO A 321 -6.63 13.93 20.93
CA PRO A 321 -7.64 14.36 21.88
C PRO A 321 -8.67 15.25 21.17
N THR A 322 -9.94 14.95 21.39
CA THR A 322 -11.01 15.85 20.97
C THR A 322 -10.87 17.12 21.78
N ASP A 323 -10.78 18.27 21.13
CA ASP A 323 -10.85 19.57 21.81
C ASP A 323 -12.10 19.55 22.71
N ARG A 324 -11.91 19.65 24.02
CA ARG A 324 -12.99 19.84 24.99
C ARG A 324 -13.45 21.27 24.97
#